data_de0a48b9e22e3d157fc757cea2556ac6
#
_entry.id   de0a48b9e22e3d157fc757cea2556ac6
#
_cell.length_a   1.000
_cell.length_b   1.000
_cell.length_c   1.000
_cell.angle_alpha   90.00
_cell.angle_beta   90.00
_cell.angle_gamma   90.00
#
_symmetry.space_group_name_H-M   'P 1'
#
loop_
_entity.id
_entity.type
_entity.pdbx_description
1 polymer ?
#
loop_
_entity_poly.entity_id
_entity_poly.type
_entity_poly.pdbx_seq_one_letter_code
_entity_poly.pdbx_strand_id
1 'polypeptide(L)' 'MAIFLTQYDVKLSDGTRKTFAGPDIDCCDLEEAQDIAKDMSPTLYVCGELVENVMPYRNQL' A
#
# COMPACT_ATOMS: atom_id res chain seq x y z
N MET A 1 4.99 -15.26 -2.59
CA MET A 1 4.95 -13.82 -2.93
C MET A 1 3.76 -13.18 -2.27
N ALA A 2 3.91 -11.96 -1.87
CA ALA A 2 2.83 -11.22 -1.23
C ALA A 2 2.63 -9.88 -1.95
N ILE A 3 1.42 -9.37 -1.87
CA ILE A 3 1.11 -8.07 -2.44
C ILE A 3 0.94 -7.10 -1.28
N PHE A 4 1.78 -6.08 -1.24
CA PHE A 4 1.75 -5.10 -0.18
C PHE A 4 1.07 -3.83 -0.66
N LEU A 5 0.17 -3.33 0.16
CA LEU A 5 -0.57 -2.10 -0.12
C LEU A 5 0.22 -0.91 0.38
N THR A 6 0.24 0.15 -0.40
CA THR A 6 0.95 1.36 -0.04
C THR A 6 0.01 2.55 0.00
N GLN A 7 0.44 3.58 0.67
CA GLN A 7 -0.28 4.85 0.68
C GLN A 7 0.71 5.98 0.94
N TYR A 8 0.30 7.19 0.66
CA TYR A 8 1.14 8.35 0.89
C TYR A 8 0.29 9.51 1.39
N ASP A 9 0.93 10.36 2.19
CA ASP A 9 0.28 11.52 2.78
C ASP A 9 0.63 12.76 1.95
N VAL A 10 -0.37 13.60 1.72
CA VAL A 10 -0.19 14.85 1.00
C VAL A 10 -0.67 15.99 1.87
N LYS A 11 0.15 17.03 1.97
CA LYS A 11 -0.23 18.25 2.64
C LYS A 11 -0.77 19.23 1.60
N LEU A 12 -2.02 19.61 1.77
CA LEU A 12 -2.66 20.50 0.82
C LEU A 12 -2.28 21.95 1.11
N SER A 13 -2.57 22.82 0.16
CA SER A 13 -2.18 24.24 0.27
C SER A 13 -2.90 24.95 1.43
N ASP A 14 -4.03 24.41 1.88
CA ASP A 14 -4.74 25.00 3.01
C ASP A 14 -4.26 24.46 4.37
N GLY A 15 -3.21 23.63 4.37
CA GLY A 15 -2.64 23.08 5.59
C GLY A 15 -3.22 21.76 6.03
N THR A 16 -4.25 21.27 5.39
CA THR A 16 -4.81 19.96 5.74
C THR A 16 -3.98 18.85 5.13
N ARG A 17 -4.11 17.65 5.70
CA ARG A 17 -3.43 16.47 5.19
C ARG A 17 -4.45 15.46 4.71
N LYS A 18 -4.10 14.77 3.63
CA LYS A 18 -4.91 13.67 3.12
C LYS A 18 -4.02 12.50 2.76
N THR A 19 -4.58 11.31 2.89
CA THR A 19 -3.87 10.07 2.56
C THR A 19 -4.48 9.49 1.30
N PHE A 20 -3.61 9.12 0.36
CA PHE A 20 -4.04 8.56 -0.91
C PHE A 20 -3.44 7.17 -1.07
N ALA A 21 -4.17 6.31 -1.77
CA ALA A 21 -3.69 4.97 -2.09
C ALA A 21 -2.56 5.07 -3.09
N GLY A 22 -1.50 4.29 -2.84
CA GLY A 22 -0.39 4.16 -3.76
C GLY A 22 -0.47 2.87 -4.54
N PRO A 23 0.57 2.56 -5.32
CA PRO A 23 0.59 1.32 -6.10
C PRO A 23 0.81 0.11 -5.21
N ASP A 24 0.32 -1.05 -5.67
CA ASP A 24 0.58 -2.31 -5.00
C ASP A 24 2.00 -2.76 -5.31
N ILE A 25 2.65 -3.39 -4.33
CA ILE A 25 4.01 -3.89 -4.49
C ILE A 25 3.98 -5.40 -4.29
N ASP A 26 4.42 -6.13 -5.30
CA ASP A 26 4.48 -7.58 -5.28
C ASP A 26 5.92 -7.99 -4.98
N CYS A 27 6.15 -8.53 -3.78
CA CYS A 27 7.49 -8.95 -3.39
C CYS A 27 7.42 -10.00 -2.29
N CYS A 28 8.58 -10.41 -1.78
CA CYS A 28 8.66 -11.55 -0.87
C CYS A 28 8.36 -11.19 0.58
N ASP A 29 8.76 -10.01 1.04
CA ASP A 29 8.57 -9.68 2.45
C ASP A 29 8.36 -8.17 2.63
N LEU A 30 7.98 -7.82 3.84
CA LEU A 30 7.62 -6.45 4.18
C LEU A 30 8.82 -5.51 4.06
N GLU A 31 9.98 -5.96 4.47
CA GLU A 31 11.17 -5.13 4.44
C GLU A 31 11.52 -4.73 3.00
N GLU A 32 11.43 -5.69 2.10
CA GLU A 32 11.67 -5.42 0.69
C GLU A 32 10.61 -4.45 0.14
N ALA A 33 9.36 -4.64 0.54
CA ALA A 33 8.28 -3.76 0.10
C ALA A 33 8.52 -2.32 0.53
N GLN A 34 8.98 -2.14 1.75
CA GLN A 34 9.27 -0.80 2.26
C GLN A 34 10.42 -0.14 1.50
N ASP A 35 11.44 -0.91 1.16
CA ASP A 35 12.56 -0.38 0.38
C ASP A 35 12.10 0.04 -1.00
N ILE A 36 11.28 -0.78 -1.64
CA ILE A 36 10.74 -0.47 -2.96
C ILE A 36 9.88 0.80 -2.89
N ALA A 37 9.04 0.89 -1.87
CA ALA A 37 8.19 2.06 -1.71
C ALA A 37 8.99 3.34 -1.58
N LYS A 38 10.04 3.33 -0.75
CA LYS A 38 10.89 4.49 -0.58
C LYS A 38 11.61 4.87 -1.86
N ASP A 39 11.99 3.87 -2.64
CA ASP A 39 12.66 4.11 -3.91
C ASP A 39 11.71 4.77 -4.91
N MET A 40 10.43 4.45 -4.83
CA MET A 40 9.44 5.07 -5.70
C MET A 40 9.14 6.52 -5.31
N SER A 41 9.02 6.77 -4.00
CA SER A 41 8.70 8.10 -3.51
C SER A 41 9.06 8.20 -2.03
N PRO A 42 9.64 9.34 -1.60
CA PRO A 42 10.03 9.49 -0.19
C PRO A 42 8.86 9.49 0.79
N THR A 43 7.66 9.79 0.31
CA THR A 43 6.48 9.82 1.19
C THR A 43 5.63 8.56 1.11
N LEU A 44 5.98 7.66 0.22
CA LEU A 44 5.23 6.42 0.05
C LEU A 44 5.64 5.41 1.12
N TYR A 45 4.67 4.74 1.70
CA TYR A 45 4.96 3.74 2.73
C TYR A 45 3.97 2.58 2.63
N VAL A 46 4.40 1.43 3.13
CA VAL A 46 3.56 0.23 3.15
C VAL A 46 2.59 0.34 4.31
N CYS A 47 1.32 0.15 4.04
CA CYS A 47 0.28 0.25 5.06
C CYS A 47 -0.33 -1.10 5.42
N GLY A 48 -0.07 -2.13 4.63
CA GLY A 48 -0.62 -3.44 4.93
C GLY A 48 -0.34 -4.44 3.84
N GLU A 49 -0.78 -5.65 4.04
CA GLU A 49 -0.61 -6.73 3.10
C GLU A 49 -1.96 -7.21 2.61
N LEU A 50 -2.09 -7.44 1.32
CA LEU A 50 -3.32 -7.96 0.74
C LEU A 50 -3.41 -9.46 0.97
N VAL A 51 -4.50 -9.90 1.59
CA VAL A 51 -4.77 -11.32 1.79
C VAL A 51 -5.63 -11.78 0.63
N GLU A 52 -5.03 -12.47 -0.31
CA GLU A 52 -5.69 -12.72 -1.58
C GLU A 52 -6.77 -13.77 -1.53
N ASN A 53 -6.76 -14.64 -0.56
CA ASN A 53 -7.77 -15.69 -0.48
C ASN A 53 -9.05 -15.27 0.22
N VAL A 54 -9.17 -14.01 0.44
CA VAL A 54 -10.42 -13.48 0.99
C VAL A 54 -11.45 -13.50 -0.10
N MET A 55 -12.27 -14.21 -0.17
CA MET A 55 -13.20 -14.21 -1.14
C MET A 55 -14.51 -14.56 -0.96
N PRO A 56 -14.66 -14.30 -1.05
CA PRO A 56 -15.40 -14.63 -1.02
C PRO A 56 -16.47 -14.78 -1.20
N TYR A 57 -16.20 -14.60 -1.59
CA TYR A 57 -16.80 -14.90 -1.84
C TYR A 57 -17.66 -15.20 -2.05
N ARG A 58 -17.58 -14.97 -2.08
CA ARG A 58 -17.99 -15.41 -2.45
C ARG A 58 -19.09 -15.72 -2.23
N ASN A 59 -19.19 -15.49 -2.20
CA ASN A 59 -19.85 -15.89 -2.02
C ASN A 59 -20.92 -15.95 -1.96
N GLN A 60 -20.85 -15.62 -2.05
CA GLN A 60 -21.42 -15.71 -2.01
C GLN A 60 -22.27 -15.95 -2.17
N LEU A 61 -22.34 -15.86 -2.34
CA LEU A 61 -22.69 -16.21 -2.58
C LEU A 61 -23.33 -16.42 -2.61
#